data_f01ae9f315e9399aaf49a9c7b3d2e305
#
_entry.id   f01ae9f315e9399aaf49a9c7b3d2e305
#
_cell.length_a   1.000
_cell.length_b   1.000
_cell.length_c   1.000
_cell.angle_alpha   90.00
_cell.angle_beta   90.00
_cell.angle_gamma   90.00
#
_symmetry.space_group_name_H-M   'P 1'
#
loop_
_entity.id
_entity.type
_entity.pdbx_description
1 polymer ?
#
loop_
_entity_poly.entity_id
_entity_poly.type
_entity_poly.pdbx_seq_one_letter_code
_entity_poly.pdbx_strand_id
1 'polypeptide(L)'
;VRGMTYNRSQSPSREQCIRLLHEAVERGVTLFDTAIIYGPLSNELLAGEALSPFRGKISVTTKFGHEVINGKGTGRQDSRPETIRRYCDESLRRLKVDAIELFYQHRFDPRVPVEHVAGTISELVKEGKVRRWGMCEVTPGTIRKAHAVHPLTAIQSEYHLMHRDVENNGVLDVCRELGIGFVPYSPLNRGFLGGCINEYTQFDPNNDNRQTLPRFTPEAMRANMRIVNILQQFGRMRGMTSSQVALGWLLQKAPYIVPIPGTTKPVSYTHLT
;
A
#
# COMPACT_ATOMS: atom_id res chain seq x y z
N VAL A 1 4.02 -5.36 2.36
CA VAL A 1 5.00 -6.37 1.89
C VAL A 1 5.98 -5.81 0.84
N ARG A 2 5.63 -4.72 0.12
CA ARG A 2 6.38 -4.13 -1.00
C ARG A 2 7.90 -4.03 -0.79
N GLY A 3 8.36 -3.49 0.34
CA GLY A 3 9.79 -3.24 0.60
C GLY A 3 10.65 -4.50 0.75
N MET A 4 10.06 -5.68 0.76
CA MET A 4 10.78 -6.96 0.86
C MET A 4 11.39 -7.41 -0.47
N THR A 5 10.80 -7.00 -1.61
CA THR A 5 11.25 -7.43 -2.94
C THR A 5 11.33 -6.31 -3.96
N TYR A 6 11.03 -5.06 -3.59
CA TYR A 6 10.85 -4.02 -4.59
C TYR A 6 11.25 -2.62 -4.11
N ASN A 7 12.12 -1.98 -4.89
CA ASN A 7 12.49 -0.56 -4.77
C ASN A 7 13.03 -0.15 -3.38
N ARG A 8 13.99 -0.89 -2.82
CA ARG A 8 14.74 -0.56 -1.61
C ARG A 8 16.20 -0.95 -1.76
N SER A 9 17.11 -0.17 -1.19
CA SER A 9 18.56 -0.35 -1.28
C SER A 9 19.03 -1.73 -0.80
N GLN A 10 18.37 -2.26 0.21
CA GLN A 10 18.67 -3.60 0.74
C GLN A 10 17.36 -4.37 0.92
N SER A 11 17.22 -5.44 0.20
CA SER A 11 16.14 -6.42 0.41
C SER A 11 16.67 -7.56 1.29
N PRO A 12 15.93 -7.96 2.33
CA PRO A 12 16.27 -9.15 3.12
C PRO A 12 16.26 -10.42 2.26
N SER A 13 16.91 -11.50 2.72
CA SER A 13 16.79 -12.80 2.05
C SER A 13 15.32 -13.27 2.09
N ARG A 14 15.00 -14.22 1.21
CA ARG A 14 13.63 -14.78 1.15
C ARG A 14 13.21 -15.38 2.50
N GLU A 15 14.10 -16.10 3.16
CA GLU A 15 13.86 -16.72 4.47
C GLU A 15 13.66 -15.65 5.56
N GLN A 16 14.42 -14.58 5.51
CA GLN A 16 14.24 -13.43 6.42
C GLN A 16 12.87 -12.76 6.20
N CYS A 17 12.44 -12.61 4.94
CA CYS A 17 11.12 -12.06 4.62
C CYS A 17 9.98 -12.95 5.14
N ILE A 18 10.10 -14.28 4.99
CA ILE A 18 9.10 -15.23 5.50
C ILE A 18 9.01 -15.13 7.02
N ARG A 19 10.15 -15.20 7.73
CA ARG A 19 10.18 -15.04 9.20
C ARG A 19 9.55 -13.73 9.64
N LEU A 20 9.87 -12.64 8.95
CA LEU A 20 9.32 -11.32 9.25
C LEU A 20 7.79 -11.27 9.10
N LEU A 21 7.24 -11.91 8.06
CA LEU A 21 5.79 -11.99 7.84
C LEU A 21 5.11 -12.86 8.91
N HIS A 22 5.71 -13.98 9.31
CA HIS A 22 5.21 -14.82 10.40
C HIS A 22 5.18 -14.05 11.72
N GLU A 23 6.29 -13.40 12.08
CA GLU A 23 6.37 -12.57 13.29
C GLU A 23 5.33 -11.44 13.28
N ALA A 24 5.04 -10.84 12.11
CA ALA A 24 3.99 -9.84 11.99
C ALA A 24 2.61 -10.43 12.35
N VAL A 25 2.28 -11.62 11.85
CA VAL A 25 1.03 -12.31 12.19
C VAL A 25 0.96 -12.63 13.69
N GLU A 26 2.03 -13.14 14.27
CA GLU A 26 2.12 -13.46 15.70
C GLU A 26 1.91 -12.23 16.59
N ARG A 27 2.33 -11.05 16.11
CA ARG A 27 2.12 -9.75 16.76
C ARG A 27 0.76 -9.12 16.47
N GLY A 28 -0.15 -9.82 15.81
CA GLY A 28 -1.53 -9.39 15.57
C GLY A 28 -1.76 -8.59 14.29
N VAL A 29 -0.80 -8.53 13.37
CA VAL A 29 -1.04 -7.93 12.05
C VAL A 29 -1.98 -8.83 11.25
N THR A 30 -3.12 -8.30 10.83
CA THR A 30 -4.16 -9.06 10.12
C THR A 30 -4.33 -8.65 8.66
N LEU A 31 -3.74 -7.53 8.22
CA LEU A 31 -3.86 -7.01 6.86
C LEU A 31 -2.47 -6.93 6.19
N PHE A 32 -2.30 -7.65 5.07
CA PHE A 32 -1.08 -7.68 4.29
C PHE A 32 -1.33 -7.19 2.86
N ASP A 33 -0.69 -6.10 2.48
CA ASP A 33 -0.87 -5.47 1.18
C ASP A 33 0.30 -5.76 0.23
N THR A 34 -0.03 -6.24 -0.97
CA THR A 34 0.91 -6.47 -2.08
C THR A 34 0.38 -5.93 -3.40
N ALA A 35 1.01 -6.23 -4.51
CA ALA A 35 0.58 -5.89 -5.87
C ALA A 35 1.35 -6.71 -6.92
N ILE A 36 0.75 -6.93 -8.10
CA ILE A 36 1.38 -7.63 -9.23
C ILE A 36 2.70 -6.98 -9.67
N ILE A 37 2.78 -5.63 -9.59
CA ILE A 37 3.95 -4.87 -10.01
C ILE A 37 5.12 -4.95 -9.01
N TYR A 38 4.91 -5.44 -7.79
CA TYR A 38 5.96 -5.48 -6.79
C TYR A 38 6.93 -6.65 -7.04
N GLY A 39 8.18 -6.32 -7.38
CA GLY A 39 9.26 -7.21 -7.71
C GLY A 39 9.15 -8.01 -9.02
N PRO A 40 8.57 -7.53 -10.13
CA PRO A 40 7.19 -7.82 -10.50
C PRO A 40 6.84 -9.29 -10.31
N LEU A 41 5.65 -9.56 -9.80
CA LEU A 41 5.08 -10.88 -9.44
C LEU A 41 5.72 -11.57 -8.23
N SER A 42 7.02 -11.35 -7.96
CA SER A 42 7.76 -12.07 -6.91
C SER A 42 7.26 -11.75 -5.49
N ASN A 43 6.69 -10.56 -5.28
CA ASN A 43 6.11 -10.18 -3.99
C ASN A 43 4.83 -10.96 -3.66
N GLU A 44 3.97 -11.22 -4.66
CA GLU A 44 2.80 -12.07 -4.47
C GLU A 44 3.19 -13.53 -4.20
N LEU A 45 4.22 -14.05 -4.89
CA LEU A 45 4.74 -15.39 -4.63
C LEU A 45 5.28 -15.52 -3.20
N LEU A 46 6.04 -14.52 -2.73
CA LEU A 46 6.53 -14.47 -1.35
C LEU A 46 5.37 -14.40 -0.35
N ALA A 47 4.41 -13.51 -0.58
CA ALA A 47 3.24 -13.37 0.29
C ALA A 47 2.40 -14.65 0.34
N GLY A 48 2.15 -15.27 -0.82
CA GLY A 48 1.38 -16.51 -0.92
C GLY A 48 2.05 -17.69 -0.20
N GLU A 49 3.38 -17.78 -0.25
CA GLU A 49 4.11 -18.79 0.49
C GLU A 49 4.10 -18.54 1.99
N ALA A 50 4.52 -17.33 2.40
CA ALA A 50 4.67 -17.00 3.81
C ALA A 50 3.34 -16.98 4.57
N LEU A 51 2.26 -16.54 3.92
CA LEU A 51 0.99 -16.27 4.59
C LEU A 51 -0.04 -17.40 4.44
N SER A 52 0.21 -18.37 3.55
CA SER A 52 -0.72 -19.51 3.39
C SER A 52 -1.01 -20.31 4.67
N PRO A 53 -0.09 -20.48 5.63
CA PRO A 53 -0.41 -21.17 6.89
C PRO A 53 -1.41 -20.43 7.79
N PHE A 54 -1.64 -19.15 7.55
CA PHE A 54 -2.49 -18.28 8.38
C PHE A 54 -3.84 -17.94 7.74
N ARG A 55 -4.23 -18.69 6.69
CA ARG A 55 -5.53 -18.52 6.03
C ARG A 55 -6.67 -18.52 7.04
N GLY A 56 -7.65 -17.65 6.82
CA GLY A 56 -8.80 -17.46 7.72
C GLY A 56 -8.50 -16.60 8.95
N LYS A 57 -7.23 -16.31 9.26
CA LYS A 57 -6.85 -15.40 10.36
C LYS A 57 -6.42 -14.03 9.87
N ILE A 58 -6.03 -13.92 8.61
CA ILE A 58 -5.50 -12.70 8.00
C ILE A 58 -6.15 -12.43 6.64
N SER A 59 -6.04 -11.18 6.20
CA SER A 59 -6.45 -10.73 4.86
C SER A 59 -5.23 -10.35 4.03
N VAL A 60 -5.13 -10.88 2.81
CA VAL A 60 -4.12 -10.48 1.84
C VAL A 60 -4.80 -9.70 0.72
N THR A 61 -4.33 -8.47 0.49
CA THR A 61 -4.82 -7.61 -0.59
C THR A 61 -3.80 -7.51 -1.70
N THR A 62 -4.27 -7.38 -2.93
CA THR A 62 -3.38 -7.17 -4.08
C THR A 62 -3.99 -6.20 -5.09
N LYS A 63 -3.22 -5.85 -6.13
CA LYS A 63 -3.58 -4.77 -7.03
C LYS A 63 -3.27 -5.14 -8.48
N PHE A 64 -4.20 -4.81 -9.39
CA PHE A 64 -4.05 -4.86 -10.85
C PHE A 64 -3.88 -3.45 -11.44
N GLY A 65 -3.77 -3.34 -12.75
CA GLY A 65 -3.80 -2.08 -13.50
C GLY A 65 -2.43 -1.61 -13.99
N HIS A 66 -1.32 -2.08 -13.45
CA HIS A 66 -0.02 -1.94 -14.09
C HIS A 66 0.20 -3.09 -15.08
N GLU A 67 0.65 -2.73 -16.29
CA GLU A 67 0.99 -3.75 -17.29
C GLU A 67 2.32 -4.44 -16.95
N VAL A 68 2.29 -5.77 -16.90
CA VAL A 68 3.46 -6.63 -16.69
C VAL A 68 3.56 -7.60 -17.83
N ILE A 69 4.68 -7.57 -18.57
CA ILE A 69 4.98 -8.47 -19.70
C ILE A 69 6.29 -9.18 -19.39
N ASN A 70 6.30 -10.51 -19.48
CA ASN A 70 7.48 -11.35 -19.23
C ASN A 70 8.17 -11.02 -17.87
N GLY A 71 7.37 -10.81 -16.82
CA GLY A 71 7.88 -10.51 -15.49
C GLY A 71 8.49 -9.11 -15.33
N LYS A 72 8.26 -8.20 -16.26
CA LYS A 72 8.74 -6.80 -16.20
C LYS A 72 7.58 -5.83 -16.33
N GLY A 73 7.57 -4.81 -15.48
CA GLY A 73 6.64 -3.69 -15.62
C GLY A 73 7.00 -2.84 -16.84
N THR A 74 6.01 -2.52 -17.68
CA THR A 74 6.22 -1.72 -18.90
C THR A 74 6.13 -0.22 -18.65
N GLY A 75 5.71 0.22 -17.46
CA GLY A 75 5.40 1.61 -17.14
C GLY A 75 4.01 2.06 -17.59
N ARG A 76 3.28 1.23 -18.33
CA ARG A 76 1.91 1.51 -18.78
C ARG A 76 0.87 0.92 -17.82
N GLN A 77 -0.37 1.41 -17.91
CA GLN A 77 -1.54 0.82 -17.28
C GLN A 77 -2.24 -0.11 -18.26
N ASP A 78 -2.94 -1.11 -17.73
CA ASP A 78 -3.86 -1.94 -18.48
C ASP A 78 -4.99 -2.42 -17.55
N SER A 79 -6.16 -1.77 -17.67
CA SER A 79 -7.37 -2.11 -16.92
C SER A 79 -8.49 -2.61 -17.82
N ARG A 80 -8.17 -3.18 -18.99
CA ARG A 80 -9.18 -3.81 -19.85
C ARG A 80 -9.78 -5.04 -19.15
N PRO A 81 -11.07 -5.33 -19.37
CA PRO A 81 -11.77 -6.45 -18.73
C PRO A 81 -11.02 -7.79 -18.81
N GLU A 82 -10.52 -8.16 -19.99
CA GLU A 82 -9.76 -9.40 -20.18
C GLU A 82 -8.46 -9.43 -19.39
N THR A 83 -7.78 -8.27 -19.26
CA THR A 83 -6.55 -8.15 -18.47
C THR A 83 -6.83 -8.25 -16.97
N ILE A 84 -7.90 -7.60 -16.49
CA ILE A 84 -8.32 -7.68 -15.09
C ILE A 84 -8.61 -9.13 -14.70
N ARG A 85 -9.37 -9.85 -15.52
CA ARG A 85 -9.70 -11.27 -15.29
C ARG A 85 -8.45 -12.14 -15.25
N ARG A 86 -7.58 -12.00 -16.23
CA ARG A 86 -6.31 -12.72 -16.28
C ARG A 86 -5.47 -12.46 -15.03
N TYR A 87 -5.29 -11.20 -14.65
CA TYR A 87 -4.52 -10.85 -13.44
C TYR A 87 -5.16 -11.35 -12.16
N CYS A 88 -6.49 -11.38 -12.07
CA CYS A 88 -7.20 -12.00 -10.96
C CYS A 88 -6.83 -13.49 -10.83
N ASP A 89 -6.99 -14.27 -11.90
CA ASP A 89 -6.70 -15.71 -11.89
C ASP A 89 -5.21 -16.01 -11.59
N GLU A 90 -4.32 -15.19 -12.11
CA GLU A 90 -2.89 -15.29 -11.85
C GLU A 90 -2.53 -14.94 -10.40
N SER A 91 -3.14 -13.89 -9.83
CA SER A 91 -2.92 -13.48 -8.43
C SER A 91 -3.47 -14.51 -7.46
N LEU A 92 -4.64 -15.11 -7.71
CA LEU A 92 -5.18 -16.22 -6.91
C LEU A 92 -4.16 -17.37 -6.80
N ARG A 93 -3.55 -17.74 -7.93
CA ARG A 93 -2.53 -18.83 -7.97
C ARG A 93 -1.27 -18.43 -7.20
N ARG A 94 -0.73 -17.22 -7.41
CA ARG A 94 0.49 -16.76 -6.73
C ARG A 94 0.30 -16.58 -5.22
N LEU A 95 -0.84 -16.04 -4.82
CA LEU A 95 -1.19 -15.85 -3.41
C LEU A 95 -1.66 -17.14 -2.74
N LYS A 96 -1.93 -18.20 -3.52
CA LYS A 96 -2.44 -19.50 -3.04
C LYS A 96 -3.74 -19.34 -2.26
N VAL A 97 -4.68 -18.54 -2.75
CA VAL A 97 -5.99 -18.29 -2.16
C VAL A 97 -7.10 -18.57 -3.15
N ASP A 98 -8.29 -18.94 -2.65
CA ASP A 98 -9.45 -19.22 -3.48
C ASP A 98 -10.23 -17.93 -3.83
N ALA A 99 -10.08 -16.88 -3.03
CA ALA A 99 -10.64 -15.56 -3.26
C ALA A 99 -9.69 -14.47 -2.76
N ILE A 100 -9.58 -13.36 -3.52
CA ILE A 100 -8.84 -12.16 -3.11
C ILE A 100 -9.74 -11.36 -2.17
N GLU A 101 -9.27 -11.06 -0.94
CA GLU A 101 -10.04 -10.32 0.05
C GLU A 101 -10.35 -8.89 -0.38
N LEU A 102 -9.38 -8.21 -0.99
CA LEU A 102 -9.55 -6.86 -1.50
C LEU A 102 -8.63 -6.65 -2.72
N PHE A 103 -9.23 -6.41 -3.88
CA PHE A 103 -8.53 -6.26 -5.17
C PHE A 103 -8.59 -4.80 -5.61
N TYR A 104 -7.44 -4.14 -5.67
CA TYR A 104 -7.39 -2.72 -6.02
C TYR A 104 -7.05 -2.49 -7.50
N GLN A 105 -7.68 -1.49 -8.11
CA GLN A 105 -7.08 -0.83 -9.28
C GLN A 105 -5.94 0.06 -8.80
N HIS A 106 -4.69 -0.30 -9.12
CA HIS A 106 -3.48 0.35 -8.60
C HIS A 106 -3.25 1.75 -9.16
N ARG A 107 -3.60 1.96 -10.42
CA ARG A 107 -3.61 3.27 -11.09
C ARG A 107 -4.78 3.31 -12.08
N PHE A 108 -5.39 4.48 -12.18
CA PHE A 108 -6.43 4.73 -13.16
C PHE A 108 -5.88 4.58 -14.58
N ASP A 109 -6.60 3.88 -15.45
CA ASP A 109 -6.30 3.77 -16.87
C ASP A 109 -7.27 4.66 -17.64
N PRO A 110 -6.84 5.81 -18.20
CA PRO A 110 -7.73 6.74 -18.88
C PRO A 110 -8.32 6.20 -20.19
N ARG A 111 -7.81 5.08 -20.69
CA ARG A 111 -8.29 4.44 -21.92
C ARG A 111 -9.48 3.52 -21.68
N VAL A 112 -9.77 3.19 -20.41
CA VAL A 112 -10.86 2.28 -20.04
C VAL A 112 -11.83 3.03 -19.12
N PRO A 113 -13.10 3.19 -19.51
CA PRO A 113 -14.11 3.77 -18.63
C PRO A 113 -14.15 3.05 -17.29
N VAL A 114 -14.19 3.82 -16.19
CA VAL A 114 -14.17 3.24 -14.85
C VAL A 114 -15.38 2.36 -14.56
N GLU A 115 -16.48 2.63 -15.24
CA GLU A 115 -17.71 1.84 -15.17
C GLU A 115 -17.49 0.41 -15.71
N HIS A 116 -16.68 0.24 -16.77
CA HIS A 116 -16.30 -1.08 -17.29
C HIS A 116 -15.39 -1.82 -16.32
N VAL A 117 -14.45 -1.12 -15.68
CA VAL A 117 -13.61 -1.70 -14.62
C VAL A 117 -14.47 -2.19 -13.46
N ALA A 118 -15.37 -1.34 -12.96
CA ALA A 118 -16.27 -1.68 -11.86
C ALA A 118 -17.23 -2.83 -12.21
N GLY A 119 -17.75 -2.86 -13.46
CA GLY A 119 -18.57 -3.95 -13.98
C GLY A 119 -17.83 -5.29 -14.00
N THR A 120 -16.57 -5.30 -14.49
CA THR A 120 -15.71 -6.50 -14.49
C THR A 120 -15.46 -7.02 -13.06
N ILE A 121 -15.18 -6.10 -12.13
CA ILE A 121 -15.01 -6.49 -10.72
C ILE A 121 -16.31 -7.06 -10.13
N SER A 122 -17.47 -6.45 -10.44
CA SER A 122 -18.77 -6.97 -10.02
C SER A 122 -19.00 -8.43 -10.45
N GLU A 123 -18.58 -8.77 -11.67
CA GLU A 123 -18.64 -10.14 -12.16
C GLU A 123 -17.68 -11.06 -11.41
N LEU A 124 -16.42 -10.65 -11.18
CA LEU A 124 -15.46 -11.43 -10.41
C LEU A 124 -15.91 -11.66 -8.95
N VAL A 125 -16.65 -10.71 -8.38
CA VAL A 125 -17.28 -10.88 -7.06
C VAL A 125 -18.40 -11.94 -7.11
N LYS A 126 -19.26 -11.90 -8.13
CA LYS A 126 -20.31 -12.92 -8.35
C LYS A 126 -19.72 -14.31 -8.59
N GLU A 127 -18.58 -14.40 -9.25
CA GLU A 127 -17.81 -15.64 -9.47
C GLU A 127 -17.13 -16.14 -8.17
N GLY A 128 -17.14 -15.37 -7.09
CA GLY A 128 -16.48 -15.71 -5.83
C GLY A 128 -14.96 -15.57 -5.81
N LYS A 129 -14.36 -15.03 -6.89
CA LYS A 129 -12.91 -14.84 -7.03
C LYS A 129 -12.37 -13.62 -6.28
N VAL A 130 -13.21 -12.61 -6.10
CA VAL A 130 -12.91 -11.37 -5.37
C VAL A 130 -14.00 -11.13 -4.35
N ARG A 131 -13.64 -10.81 -3.10
CA ARG A 131 -14.62 -10.50 -2.07
C ARG A 131 -15.01 -9.03 -2.05
N ARG A 132 -14.02 -8.16 -2.22
CA ARG A 132 -14.16 -6.69 -2.16
C ARG A 132 -13.18 -6.04 -3.12
N TRP A 133 -13.43 -4.78 -3.47
CA TRP A 133 -12.53 -4.04 -4.30
C TRP A 133 -12.30 -2.61 -3.83
N GLY A 134 -11.25 -1.99 -4.39
CA GLY A 134 -10.88 -0.63 -4.10
C GLY A 134 -10.13 0.01 -5.26
N MET A 135 -9.76 1.26 -5.08
CA MET A 135 -8.98 2.01 -6.06
C MET A 135 -7.85 2.80 -5.36
N CYS A 136 -6.78 3.07 -6.12
CA CYS A 136 -5.65 3.87 -5.61
C CYS A 136 -5.51 5.16 -6.41
N GLU A 137 -5.23 6.27 -5.71
CA GLU A 137 -4.91 7.59 -6.32
C GLU A 137 -5.93 8.04 -7.36
N VAL A 138 -7.19 8.13 -6.96
CA VAL A 138 -8.30 8.53 -7.82
C VAL A 138 -9.01 9.78 -7.30
N THR A 139 -9.65 10.52 -8.21
CA THR A 139 -10.41 11.74 -7.87
C THR A 139 -11.77 11.41 -7.28
N PRO A 140 -12.40 12.32 -6.52
CA PRO A 140 -13.76 12.16 -6.01
C PRO A 140 -14.80 11.81 -7.08
N GLY A 141 -14.69 12.41 -8.27
CA GLY A 141 -15.57 12.10 -9.39
C GLY A 141 -15.43 10.66 -9.89
N THR A 142 -14.20 10.16 -9.98
CA THR A 142 -13.93 8.76 -10.35
C THR A 142 -14.46 7.79 -9.30
N ILE A 143 -14.27 8.11 -7.99
CA ILE A 143 -14.80 7.30 -6.88
C ILE A 143 -16.32 7.15 -7.01
N ARG A 144 -17.05 8.26 -7.20
CA ARG A 144 -18.51 8.24 -7.31
C ARG A 144 -19.00 7.40 -8.48
N LYS A 145 -18.39 7.57 -9.67
CA LYS A 145 -18.73 6.78 -10.86
C LYS A 145 -18.51 5.28 -10.64
N ALA A 146 -17.36 4.90 -10.11
CA ALA A 146 -17.03 3.52 -9.82
C ALA A 146 -17.96 2.90 -8.77
N HIS A 147 -18.20 3.63 -7.67
CA HIS A 147 -19.05 3.19 -6.56
C HIS A 147 -20.51 2.99 -6.97
N ALA A 148 -21.02 3.82 -7.90
CA ALA A 148 -22.39 3.70 -8.42
C ALA A 148 -22.62 2.41 -9.21
N VAL A 149 -21.58 1.84 -9.84
CA VAL A 149 -21.66 0.57 -10.59
C VAL A 149 -21.48 -0.63 -9.64
N HIS A 150 -20.45 -0.58 -8.81
CA HIS A 150 -20.20 -1.60 -7.80
C HIS A 150 -19.57 -0.94 -6.57
N PRO A 151 -20.15 -1.11 -5.37
CA PRO A 151 -19.68 -0.41 -4.17
C PRO A 151 -18.20 -0.64 -3.87
N LEU A 152 -17.45 0.45 -3.75
CA LEU A 152 -16.05 0.44 -3.31
C LEU A 152 -15.95 0.18 -1.81
N THR A 153 -15.03 -0.67 -1.40
CA THR A 153 -14.74 -0.92 0.00
C THR A 153 -13.65 0.01 0.53
N ALA A 154 -12.65 0.31 -0.29
CA ALA A 154 -11.53 1.14 0.17
C ALA A 154 -10.92 1.98 -0.95
N ILE A 155 -10.42 3.17 -0.55
CA ILE A 155 -9.53 4.00 -1.37
C ILE A 155 -8.14 4.00 -0.73
N GLN A 156 -7.10 3.76 -1.55
CA GLN A 156 -5.71 3.77 -1.09
C GLN A 156 -4.96 4.93 -1.73
N SER A 157 -4.52 5.91 -0.93
CA SER A 157 -3.74 7.06 -1.41
C SER A 157 -2.60 7.41 -0.45
N GLU A 158 -1.60 8.17 -0.93
CA GLU A 158 -0.53 8.65 -0.08
C GLU A 158 -1.09 9.63 0.94
N TYR A 159 -0.85 9.35 2.23
CA TYR A 159 -1.28 10.25 3.30
C TYR A 159 -0.37 10.09 4.52
N HIS A 160 0.25 11.18 4.91
CA HIS A 160 1.10 11.29 6.09
C HIS A 160 1.33 12.77 6.42
N LEU A 161 1.98 13.08 7.54
CA LEU A 161 2.20 14.45 8.02
C LEU A 161 2.79 15.43 6.99
N MET A 162 3.56 14.93 6.01
CA MET A 162 4.20 15.73 4.96
C MET A 162 3.49 15.66 3.61
N HIS A 163 2.38 14.92 3.49
CA HIS A 163 1.56 14.83 2.27
C HIS A 163 0.09 14.74 2.68
N ARG A 164 -0.61 15.86 2.57
CA ARG A 164 -1.96 16.04 3.13
C ARG A 164 -3.00 16.44 2.10
N ASP A 165 -2.72 16.22 0.82
CA ASP A 165 -3.60 16.66 -0.28
C ASP A 165 -5.00 16.08 -0.18
N VAL A 166 -5.13 14.85 0.35
CA VAL A 166 -6.42 14.18 0.54
C VAL A 166 -7.37 14.89 1.52
N GLU A 167 -6.84 15.78 2.37
CA GLU A 167 -7.65 16.60 3.29
C GLU A 167 -8.39 17.73 2.55
N ASN A 168 -7.88 18.17 1.37
CA ASN A 168 -8.37 19.34 0.66
C ASN A 168 -8.92 19.05 -0.74
N ASN A 169 -8.66 17.85 -1.28
CA ASN A 169 -9.07 17.48 -2.64
C ASN A 169 -10.43 16.76 -2.71
N GLY A 170 -11.12 16.61 -1.58
CA GLY A 170 -12.44 16.01 -1.48
C GLY A 170 -12.46 14.48 -1.38
N VAL A 171 -11.29 13.80 -1.42
CA VAL A 171 -11.23 12.33 -1.36
C VAL A 171 -11.69 11.80 0.00
N LEU A 172 -11.23 12.39 1.11
CA LEU A 172 -11.69 11.98 2.45
C LEU A 172 -13.18 12.26 2.66
N ASP A 173 -13.71 13.35 2.10
CA ASP A 173 -15.13 13.69 2.20
C ASP A 173 -15.99 12.64 1.48
N VAL A 174 -15.62 12.26 0.26
CA VAL A 174 -16.33 11.22 -0.48
C VAL A 174 -16.24 9.86 0.21
N CYS A 175 -15.08 9.50 0.78
CA CYS A 175 -14.94 8.27 1.55
C CYS A 175 -15.90 8.26 2.76
N ARG A 176 -15.97 9.35 3.51
CA ARG A 176 -16.89 9.51 4.64
C ARG A 176 -18.36 9.41 4.22
N GLU A 177 -18.72 10.13 3.14
CA GLU A 177 -20.10 10.16 2.62
C GLU A 177 -20.59 8.79 2.16
N LEU A 178 -19.75 8.05 1.45
CA LEU A 178 -20.11 6.76 0.85
C LEU A 178 -19.78 5.55 1.75
N GLY A 179 -19.28 5.76 2.98
CA GLY A 179 -18.91 4.67 3.89
C GLY A 179 -17.71 3.84 3.40
N ILE A 180 -16.78 4.46 2.67
CA ILE A 180 -15.60 3.81 2.09
C ILE A 180 -14.43 3.96 3.06
N GLY A 181 -13.71 2.85 3.35
CA GLY A 181 -12.47 2.87 4.13
C GLY A 181 -11.36 3.63 3.39
N PHE A 182 -10.50 4.33 4.13
CA PHE A 182 -9.36 5.01 3.55
C PHE A 182 -8.05 4.38 4.05
N VAL A 183 -7.16 4.02 3.11
CA VAL A 183 -5.93 3.28 3.38
C VAL A 183 -4.71 4.15 3.03
N PRO A 184 -4.11 4.85 4.01
CA PRO A 184 -2.87 5.59 3.80
C PRO A 184 -1.72 4.67 3.45
N TYR A 185 -1.16 4.78 2.24
CA TYR A 185 0.12 4.16 1.95
C TYR A 185 1.29 5.11 2.25
N SER A 186 2.49 4.56 2.45
CA SER A 186 3.68 5.30 2.87
C SER A 186 3.46 6.20 4.11
N PRO A 187 2.76 5.74 5.16
CA PRO A 187 2.35 6.59 6.29
C PRO A 187 3.53 7.19 7.05
N LEU A 188 4.74 6.65 6.89
CA LEU A 188 6.00 7.15 7.44
C LEU A 188 6.87 7.89 6.40
N ASN A 189 6.28 8.36 5.29
CA ASN A 189 7.01 8.99 4.19
C ASN A 189 8.23 8.16 3.77
N ARG A 190 8.00 6.87 3.47
CA ARG A 190 9.04 5.90 3.06
C ARG A 190 10.22 5.79 4.04
N GLY A 191 9.98 6.03 5.33
CA GLY A 191 10.94 5.94 6.41
C GLY A 191 11.49 7.28 6.91
N PHE A 192 11.25 8.39 6.22
CA PHE A 192 11.76 9.71 6.62
C PHE A 192 11.22 10.15 7.99
N LEU A 193 9.91 9.99 8.23
CA LEU A 193 9.27 10.32 9.51
C LEU A 193 9.70 9.41 10.68
N GLY A 194 10.38 8.31 10.38
CA GLY A 194 10.99 7.42 11.39
C GLY A 194 12.28 7.97 12.00
N GLY A 195 12.88 9.01 11.40
CA GLY A 195 14.07 9.68 11.95
C GLY A 195 15.41 9.02 11.66
N CYS A 196 15.44 7.97 10.82
CA CYS A 196 16.67 7.28 10.43
C CYS A 196 17.24 7.74 9.07
N ILE A 197 16.62 8.74 8.44
CA ILE A 197 17.01 9.29 7.12
C ILE A 197 17.27 10.78 7.30
N ASN A 198 18.37 11.26 6.74
CA ASN A 198 18.78 12.66 6.75
C ASN A 198 19.51 13.01 5.45
N GLU A 199 20.02 14.24 5.30
CA GLU A 199 20.68 14.75 4.11
C GLU A 199 21.95 14.00 3.70
N TYR A 200 22.52 13.19 4.58
CA TYR A 200 23.71 12.37 4.30
C TYR A 200 23.37 10.95 3.88
N THR A 201 22.07 10.59 3.94
CA THR A 201 21.62 9.25 3.55
C THR A 201 21.75 9.03 2.06
N GLN A 202 22.50 8.00 1.68
CA GLN A 202 22.62 7.58 0.30
C GLN A 202 21.66 6.43 -0.01
N PHE A 203 21.02 6.50 -1.15
CA PHE A 203 20.12 5.47 -1.68
C PHE A 203 20.80 4.74 -2.84
N ASP A 204 20.60 3.43 -2.94
CA ASP A 204 21.12 2.63 -4.05
C ASP A 204 20.54 3.13 -5.39
N PRO A 205 21.38 3.60 -6.32
CA PRO A 205 20.93 4.16 -7.60
C PRO A 205 20.20 3.15 -8.47
N ASN A 206 20.42 1.87 -8.29
CA ASN A 206 19.85 0.81 -9.12
C ASN A 206 18.54 0.24 -8.58
N ASN A 207 18.28 0.39 -7.28
CA ASN A 207 17.16 -0.32 -6.65
C ASN A 207 16.34 0.51 -5.66
N ASP A 208 16.71 1.74 -5.34
CA ASP A 208 15.94 2.54 -4.38
C ASP A 208 15.30 3.77 -5.04
N ASN A 209 13.99 3.72 -5.23
CA ASN A 209 13.27 4.79 -5.91
C ASN A 209 13.15 6.09 -5.08
N ARG A 210 13.66 6.14 -3.84
CA ARG A 210 13.69 7.39 -3.08
C ARG A 210 14.60 8.41 -3.71
N GLN A 211 15.71 7.98 -4.32
CA GLN A 211 16.65 8.87 -5.01
C GLN A 211 16.02 9.70 -6.15
N THR A 212 14.94 9.22 -6.78
CA THR A 212 14.27 9.93 -7.88
C THR A 212 13.16 10.88 -7.41
N LEU A 213 12.89 10.91 -6.10
CA LEU A 213 11.82 11.73 -5.55
C LEU A 213 12.36 13.06 -5.04
N PRO A 214 11.83 14.22 -5.46
CA PRO A 214 12.33 15.54 -5.09
C PRO A 214 12.44 15.76 -3.57
N ARG A 215 11.56 15.16 -2.78
CA ARG A 215 11.55 15.26 -1.31
C ARG A 215 12.70 14.52 -0.62
N PHE A 216 13.48 13.73 -1.35
CA PHE A 216 14.67 13.02 -0.86
C PHE A 216 15.98 13.58 -1.42
N THR A 217 15.97 14.77 -2.03
CA THR A 217 17.23 15.47 -2.28
C THR A 217 17.86 15.91 -0.95
N PRO A 218 19.19 16.03 -0.84
CA PRO A 218 19.85 16.47 0.40
C PRO A 218 19.27 17.79 0.94
N GLU A 219 19.01 18.76 0.07
CA GLU A 219 18.44 20.06 0.43
C GLU A 219 17.03 19.93 1.01
N ALA A 220 16.18 19.14 0.35
CA ALA A 220 14.81 18.89 0.81
C ALA A 220 14.80 18.12 2.14
N MET A 221 15.66 17.11 2.29
CA MET A 221 15.79 16.37 3.55
C MET A 221 16.25 17.26 4.68
N ARG A 222 17.28 18.11 4.47
CA ARG A 222 17.76 19.06 5.47
C ARG A 222 16.65 20.02 5.91
N ALA A 223 15.92 20.62 4.96
CA ALA A 223 14.82 21.53 5.25
C ALA A 223 13.70 20.86 6.05
N ASN A 224 13.42 19.59 5.77
CA ASN A 224 12.33 18.83 6.37
C ASN A 224 12.68 18.17 7.70
N MET A 225 13.98 18.09 8.09
CA MET A 225 14.41 17.53 9.38
C MET A 225 13.74 18.21 10.57
N ARG A 226 13.33 19.47 10.46
CA ARG A 226 12.57 20.17 11.50
C ARG A 226 11.31 19.42 11.91
N ILE A 227 10.62 18.79 10.96
CA ILE A 227 9.40 17.98 11.24
C ILE A 227 9.76 16.74 12.04
N VAL A 228 10.81 16.05 11.62
CA VAL A 228 11.32 14.86 12.33
C VAL A 228 11.74 15.22 13.75
N ASN A 229 12.45 16.34 13.96
CA ASN A 229 12.88 16.82 15.27
C ASN A 229 11.68 17.10 16.20
N ILE A 230 10.59 17.72 15.67
CA ILE A 230 9.35 17.94 16.43
C ILE A 230 8.75 16.59 16.86
N LEU A 231 8.66 15.61 15.94
CA LEU A 231 8.12 14.29 16.24
C LEU A 231 8.96 13.55 17.31
N GLN A 232 10.28 13.65 17.22
CA GLN A 232 11.19 13.06 18.20
C GLN A 232 11.06 13.73 19.56
N GLN A 233 10.96 15.05 19.61
CA GLN A 233 10.79 15.80 20.86
C GLN A 233 9.46 15.45 21.53
N PHE A 234 8.36 15.46 20.77
CA PHE A 234 7.04 15.08 21.25
C PHE A 234 7.01 13.63 21.74
N GLY A 235 7.63 12.73 20.97
CA GLY A 235 7.73 11.31 21.35
C GLY A 235 8.51 11.10 22.64
N ARG A 236 9.67 11.74 22.79
CA ARG A 236 10.47 11.64 24.05
C ARG A 236 9.67 12.02 25.29
N MET A 237 8.86 13.08 25.21
CA MET A 237 8.01 13.52 26.34
C MET A 237 6.93 12.49 26.71
N ARG A 238 6.64 11.49 25.85
CA ARG A 238 5.55 10.51 26.01
C ARG A 238 6.02 9.05 25.96
N GLY A 239 7.32 8.81 25.94
CA GLY A 239 7.88 7.46 25.79
C GLY A 239 7.57 6.81 24.44
N MET A 240 7.38 7.61 23.38
CA MET A 240 7.01 7.14 22.03
C MET A 240 8.14 7.41 21.03
N THR A 241 8.25 6.55 20.01
CA THR A 241 9.09 6.81 18.84
C THR A 241 8.41 7.81 17.89
N SER A 242 9.20 8.49 17.03
CA SER A 242 8.66 9.35 15.97
C SER A 242 7.70 8.61 15.03
N SER A 243 7.97 7.33 14.76
CA SER A 243 7.08 6.47 13.96
C SER A 243 5.72 6.27 14.63
N GLN A 244 5.69 5.99 15.94
CA GLN A 244 4.43 5.86 16.70
C GLN A 244 3.65 7.17 16.72
N VAL A 245 4.32 8.31 16.90
CA VAL A 245 3.68 9.63 16.84
C VAL A 245 3.06 9.87 15.46
N ALA A 246 3.80 9.59 14.38
CA ALA A 246 3.33 9.79 13.01
C ALA A 246 2.13 8.88 12.67
N LEU A 247 2.14 7.62 13.11
CA LEU A 247 1.03 6.69 12.90
C LEU A 247 -0.17 7.04 13.78
N GLY A 248 0.04 7.39 15.05
CA GLY A 248 -1.00 7.86 15.96
C GLY A 248 -1.73 9.09 15.42
N TRP A 249 -0.99 10.02 14.78
CA TRP A 249 -1.59 11.17 14.12
C TRP A 249 -2.57 10.76 13.00
N LEU A 250 -2.22 9.75 12.18
CA LEU A 250 -3.13 9.23 11.14
C LEU A 250 -4.37 8.57 11.75
N LEU A 251 -4.19 7.73 12.75
CA LEU A 251 -5.28 6.99 13.39
C LEU A 251 -6.30 7.90 14.08
N GLN A 252 -5.88 9.07 14.54
CA GLN A 252 -6.78 10.06 15.16
C GLN A 252 -7.61 10.85 14.14
N LYS A 253 -7.29 10.80 12.85
CA LYS A 253 -8.01 11.60 11.83
C LYS A 253 -9.45 11.16 11.62
N ALA A 254 -9.69 9.86 11.54
CA ALA A 254 -11.02 9.29 11.43
C ALA A 254 -11.00 7.77 11.66
N PRO A 255 -12.11 7.17 12.14
CA PRO A 255 -12.18 5.74 12.45
C PRO A 255 -12.11 4.83 11.21
N TYR A 256 -12.33 5.37 10.02
CA TYR A 256 -12.26 4.63 8.75
C TYR A 256 -10.87 4.68 8.10
N ILE A 257 -9.87 5.24 8.78
CA ILE A 257 -8.48 5.33 8.28
C ILE A 257 -7.66 4.15 8.81
N VAL A 258 -7.12 3.34 7.90
CA VAL A 258 -6.33 2.14 8.19
C VAL A 258 -4.97 2.25 7.50
N PRO A 259 -3.92 2.77 8.17
CA PRO A 259 -2.61 2.91 7.56
C PRO A 259 -1.93 1.56 7.34
N ILE A 260 -1.15 1.45 6.25
CA ILE A 260 -0.38 0.26 5.89
C ILE A 260 1.13 0.52 5.95
N PRO A 261 1.72 0.70 7.15
CA PRO A 261 3.15 0.90 7.28
C PRO A 261 3.92 -0.32 6.80
N GLY A 262 5.06 -0.09 6.13
CA GLY A 262 5.94 -1.15 5.64
C GLY A 262 7.28 -1.13 6.36
N THR A 263 7.78 -2.30 6.74
CA THR A 263 9.11 -2.46 7.32
C THR A 263 9.80 -3.73 6.80
N THR A 264 11.13 -3.74 6.88
CA THR A 264 11.99 -4.92 6.66
C THR A 264 12.71 -5.34 7.94
N LYS A 265 12.38 -4.72 9.07
CA LYS A 265 13.03 -4.95 10.37
C LYS A 265 12.01 -5.45 11.39
N PRO A 266 12.23 -6.60 12.05
CA PRO A 266 11.31 -7.17 13.06
C PRO A 266 11.00 -6.20 14.20
N VAL A 267 12.03 -5.52 14.72
CA VAL A 267 11.89 -4.54 15.81
C VAL A 267 10.88 -3.41 15.50
N SER A 268 10.63 -3.11 14.21
CA SER A 268 9.68 -2.07 13.85
C SER A 268 8.23 -2.46 14.14
N TYR A 269 7.88 -3.74 14.22
CA TYR A 269 6.52 -4.16 14.59
C TYR A 269 6.16 -3.82 16.04
N THR A 270 7.12 -3.84 16.96
CA THR A 270 6.93 -3.37 18.35
C THR A 270 6.57 -1.88 18.43
N HIS A 271 6.79 -1.14 17.36
CA HIS A 271 6.51 0.31 17.28
C HIS A 271 5.30 0.63 16.41
N LEU A 272 4.68 -0.40 15.80
CA LEU A 272 3.50 -0.25 14.91
C LEU A 272 2.19 -0.63 15.63
N THR A 273 2.28 -1.25 16.79
CA THR A 273 1.15 -1.65 17.65
C THR A 273 1.02 -0.73 18.90
#